data_18b7e10fde39bd13af655a08ffb2c42d
#
_entry.id   18b7e10fde39bd13af655a08ffb2c42d
#
_cell.length_a   1.000
_cell.length_b   1.000
_cell.length_c   1.000
_cell.angle_alpha   90.00
_cell.angle_beta   90.00
_cell.angle_gamma   90.00
#
_symmetry.space_group_name_H-M   'P 1'
#
loop_
_entity.id
_entity.type
_entity.pdbx_description
1 polymer ?
#
loop_
_entity_poly.entity_id
_entity_poly.type
_entity_poly.pdbx_seq_one_letter_code
_entity_poly.pdbx_strand_id
1 'polypeptide(L)'
;MVRARSLLMISLASLAISADPGAAQFVLPFQMGLPGAAPAAPPQTETYLPPDADPNYSTPGGFDKDVNMSLTTRKEVNDPTREPAGTVTINTHERKLYLSLGDGRAIQYGIGVGRQGFSWKGTAEIGRKAFWPGWTPPPEMLARQPGLPVHLDGGMENPLGARALYLFQGKKDTLFRIHGTNEPNSIGKAVSSGCIRMMDADVMDLYGRVAKGTPVVVL
;
A
#
# COMPACT_ATOMS: atom_id res chain seq x y z
N MET A 1 15.98 -22.60 -69.83
CA MET A 1 17.42 -22.47 -69.57
C MET A 1 17.67 -22.77 -68.11
N VAL A 2 17.84 -23.98 -67.69
CA VAL A 2 19.00 -24.90 -67.63
C VAL A 2 20.20 -24.30 -66.86
N ARG A 3 20.52 -24.95 -65.83
CA ARG A 3 21.75 -25.33 -65.12
C ARG A 3 21.79 -24.93 -63.66
N ALA A 4 22.20 -25.71 -62.76
CA ALA A 4 22.75 -27.04 -62.52
C ALA A 4 23.33 -27.05 -61.11
N ARG A 5 22.98 -28.04 -60.34
CA ARG A 5 23.64 -28.88 -59.32
C ARG A 5 25.07 -28.50 -58.89
N SER A 6 25.26 -28.52 -57.54
CA SER A 6 26.36 -29.32 -56.98
C SER A 6 26.11 -29.72 -55.58
N LEU A 7 25.97 -31.01 -55.29
CA LEU A 7 26.17 -31.69 -54.01
C LEU A 7 27.66 -31.69 -53.68
N LEU A 8 28.01 -31.53 -52.42
CA LEU A 8 29.24 -32.01 -51.84
C LEU A 8 28.98 -32.70 -50.52
N MET A 9 29.10 -34.01 -50.52
CA MET A 9 29.22 -34.88 -49.35
C MET A 9 30.68 -34.95 -48.94
N ILE A 10 31.03 -34.82 -47.66
CA ILE A 10 32.26 -35.37 -47.07
C ILE A 10 31.98 -35.72 -45.60
N SER A 11 31.84 -36.98 -45.37
CA SER A 11 32.62 -37.98 -44.62
C SER A 11 32.78 -37.81 -43.11
N LEU A 12 32.27 -38.83 -42.41
CA LEU A 12 32.51 -39.16 -40.98
C LEU A 12 34.01 -39.36 -40.68
N ALA A 13 34.45 -38.85 -39.55
CA ALA A 13 35.56 -39.43 -38.81
C ALA A 13 35.21 -39.48 -37.32
N SER A 14 35.00 -40.69 -36.81
CA SER A 14 34.89 -41.01 -35.39
C SER A 14 36.27 -40.96 -34.75
N LEU A 15 36.42 -40.21 -33.66
CA LEU A 15 37.56 -40.36 -32.76
C LEU A 15 37.03 -40.46 -31.34
N ALA A 16 37.16 -41.64 -30.76
CA ALA A 16 36.96 -41.92 -29.37
C ALA A 16 38.23 -41.52 -28.61
N ILE A 17 38.11 -40.69 -27.59
CA ILE A 17 39.14 -40.48 -26.58
C ILE A 17 38.51 -40.53 -25.20
N SER A 18 39.13 -41.37 -24.38
CA SER A 18 38.83 -41.79 -23.02
C SER A 18 38.69 -40.68 -22.00
N ALA A 19 37.90 -41.00 -20.97
CA ALA A 19 37.62 -40.25 -19.76
C ALA A 19 38.86 -39.95 -18.93
N ASP A 20 38.89 -38.73 -18.39
CA ASP A 20 39.64 -38.42 -17.18
C ASP A 20 38.79 -37.45 -16.31
N PRO A 21 38.51 -37.74 -15.00
CA PRO A 21 37.69 -36.90 -14.16
C PRO A 21 38.54 -35.84 -13.48
N GLY A 22 38.82 -34.76 -14.17
CA GLY A 22 39.43 -33.57 -13.63
C GLY A 22 38.36 -32.51 -13.30
N ALA A 23 38.19 -32.19 -12.02
CA ALA A 23 37.29 -31.17 -11.56
C ALA A 23 37.56 -29.80 -12.19
N ALA A 24 36.79 -29.43 -13.18
CA ALA A 24 36.77 -28.07 -13.69
C ALA A 24 35.84 -27.23 -12.79
N GLN A 25 36.41 -26.41 -11.92
CA GLN A 25 35.72 -25.33 -11.27
C GLN A 25 35.23 -24.35 -12.31
N PHE A 26 33.93 -24.36 -12.57
CA PHE A 26 33.28 -23.30 -13.36
C PHE A 26 33.32 -22.02 -12.52
N VAL A 27 34.26 -21.14 -12.82
CA VAL A 27 34.19 -19.74 -12.40
C VAL A 27 33.11 -19.09 -13.26
N LEU A 28 31.96 -18.85 -12.63
CA LEU A 28 30.88 -18.05 -13.24
C LEU A 28 31.41 -16.63 -13.46
N PRO A 29 31.17 -16.03 -14.67
CA PRO A 29 31.53 -14.65 -14.88
C PRO A 29 30.81 -13.75 -13.88
N PHE A 30 31.56 -12.87 -13.25
CA PHE A 30 31.10 -11.79 -12.39
C PHE A 30 30.05 -10.96 -13.15
N GLN A 31 28.77 -11.16 -12.80
CA GLN A 31 27.71 -10.28 -13.28
C GLN A 31 27.90 -8.92 -12.61
N MET A 32 28.27 -7.93 -13.41
CA MET A 32 28.17 -6.54 -13.00
C MET A 32 26.72 -6.25 -12.66
N GLY A 33 26.41 -6.15 -11.37
CA GLY A 33 25.11 -5.71 -10.88
C GLY A 33 24.84 -4.30 -11.36
N LEU A 34 23.68 -4.10 -11.97
CA LEU A 34 23.15 -2.77 -12.29
C LEU A 34 23.06 -1.96 -10.98
N PRO A 35 23.58 -0.73 -10.92
CA PRO A 35 23.43 0.12 -9.75
C PRO A 35 21.98 0.61 -9.70
N GLY A 36 21.23 0.26 -8.66
CA GLY A 36 19.97 0.95 -8.39
C GLY A 36 18.77 0.16 -7.87
N ALA A 37 18.88 -1.12 -7.56
CA ALA A 37 17.83 -1.76 -6.77
C ALA A 37 18.14 -1.57 -5.28
N ALA A 38 17.39 -0.70 -4.62
CA ALA A 38 17.38 -0.66 -3.16
C ALA A 38 17.02 -2.07 -2.64
N PRO A 39 17.68 -2.56 -1.57
CA PRO A 39 17.35 -3.85 -1.00
C PRO A 39 15.87 -3.88 -0.65
N ALA A 40 15.15 -4.92 -1.11
CA ALA A 40 13.78 -5.17 -0.71
C ALA A 40 13.73 -5.21 0.82
N ALA A 41 12.83 -4.43 1.42
CA ALA A 41 12.62 -4.49 2.86
C ALA A 41 12.34 -5.94 3.26
N PRO A 42 12.94 -6.42 4.38
CA PRO A 42 12.71 -7.78 4.84
C PRO A 42 11.20 -8.00 5.03
N PRO A 43 10.67 -9.19 4.74
CA PRO A 43 9.26 -9.48 4.96
C PRO A 43 8.96 -9.29 6.45
N GLN A 44 8.12 -8.30 6.73
CA GLN A 44 7.65 -8.08 8.10
C GLN A 44 6.71 -9.22 8.45
N THR A 45 7.12 -10.12 9.31
CA THR A 45 6.26 -11.07 9.98
C THR A 45 5.46 -10.33 11.05
N GLU A 46 4.49 -9.50 10.63
CA GLU A 46 3.49 -9.02 11.56
C GLU A 46 2.57 -10.21 11.88
N THR A 47 2.58 -10.61 13.13
CA THR A 47 1.61 -11.55 13.67
C THR A 47 0.24 -10.88 13.57
N TYR A 48 -0.59 -11.32 12.63
CA TYR A 48 -1.97 -10.87 12.48
C TYR A 48 -2.75 -11.24 13.74
N LEU A 49 -3.12 -10.24 14.52
CA LEU A 49 -4.09 -10.43 15.61
C LEU A 49 -5.51 -10.32 15.02
N PRO A 50 -6.41 -11.26 15.33
CA PRO A 50 -7.83 -11.14 14.96
C PRO A 50 -8.38 -9.80 15.46
N PRO A 51 -9.40 -9.21 14.78
CA PRO A 51 -9.97 -7.92 15.16
C PRO A 51 -10.48 -7.83 16.60
N ASP A 52 -10.88 -8.94 17.17
CA ASP A 52 -11.37 -9.14 18.52
C ASP A 52 -10.25 -9.38 19.56
N ALA A 53 -9.02 -9.63 19.10
CA ALA A 53 -7.84 -9.84 19.94
C ALA A 53 -6.87 -8.64 19.90
N ASP A 54 -7.23 -7.50 19.27
CA ASP A 54 -6.41 -6.29 19.30
C ASP A 54 -6.58 -5.59 20.66
N PRO A 55 -5.58 -5.66 21.55
CA PRO A 55 -5.67 -5.04 22.89
C PRO A 55 -5.77 -3.51 22.82
N ASN A 56 -5.54 -2.92 21.64
CA ASN A 56 -5.59 -1.49 21.38
C ASN A 56 -6.90 -1.04 20.73
N TYR A 57 -7.91 -1.89 20.75
CA TYR A 57 -9.24 -1.55 20.27
C TYR A 57 -9.91 -0.61 21.30
N SER A 58 -9.83 0.68 21.06
CA SER A 58 -10.55 1.65 21.88
C SER A 58 -12.05 1.59 21.61
N THR A 59 -12.82 1.77 22.66
CA THR A 59 -14.29 1.71 22.61
C THR A 59 -14.84 2.77 21.65
N PRO A 60 -15.82 2.43 20.78
CA PRO A 60 -16.45 3.41 19.90
C PRO A 60 -16.91 4.65 20.68
N GLY A 61 -16.56 5.83 20.20
CA GLY A 61 -17.11 7.10 20.68
C GLY A 61 -16.34 7.85 21.77
N GLY A 62 -15.25 7.30 22.33
CA GLY A 62 -14.53 7.93 23.44
C GLY A 62 -14.12 9.38 23.19
N PHE A 63 -13.53 9.67 22.03
CA PHE A 63 -13.04 11.01 21.64
C PHE A 63 -13.83 11.64 20.48
N ASP A 64 -14.90 11.01 20.00
CA ASP A 64 -15.64 11.50 18.82
C ASP A 64 -16.17 12.92 19.01
N LYS A 65 -16.58 13.28 20.24
CA LYS A 65 -17.05 14.61 20.61
C LYS A 65 -15.98 15.70 20.52
N ASP A 66 -14.70 15.31 20.59
CA ASP A 66 -13.56 16.22 20.60
C ASP A 66 -13.08 16.54 19.18
N VAL A 67 -13.58 15.79 18.17
CA VAL A 67 -13.25 16.03 16.77
C VAL A 67 -13.95 17.28 16.25
N ASN A 68 -13.19 18.21 15.69
CA ASN A 68 -13.77 19.37 15.03
C ASN A 68 -14.35 18.98 13.65
N MET A 69 -15.64 18.70 13.60
CA MET A 69 -16.36 18.29 12.40
C MET A 69 -16.42 19.36 11.29
N SER A 70 -16.05 20.62 11.59
CA SER A 70 -15.95 21.66 10.56
C SER A 70 -14.65 21.60 9.76
N LEU A 71 -13.63 20.90 10.27
CA LEU A 71 -12.38 20.65 9.56
C LEU A 71 -12.57 19.50 8.57
N THR A 72 -13.27 19.77 7.48
CA THR A 72 -13.57 18.80 6.42
C THR A 72 -13.14 19.32 5.05
N THR A 73 -12.72 18.41 4.18
CA THR A 73 -12.43 18.65 2.76
C THR A 73 -13.48 18.02 1.85
N ARG A 74 -14.46 17.35 2.45
CA ARG A 74 -15.51 16.60 1.78
C ARG A 74 -16.36 17.50 0.89
N LYS A 75 -16.63 17.01 -0.31
CA LYS A 75 -17.61 17.60 -1.22
C LYS A 75 -18.16 16.58 -2.19
N GLU A 76 -19.37 16.79 -2.67
CA GLU A 76 -19.96 16.00 -3.75
C GLU A 76 -19.50 16.58 -5.09
N VAL A 77 -19.12 15.68 -6.03
CA VAL A 77 -18.61 16.04 -7.37
C VAL A 77 -19.17 15.07 -8.42
N ASN A 78 -19.06 15.42 -9.71
CA ASN A 78 -19.21 14.44 -10.78
C ASN A 78 -18.10 13.40 -10.62
N ASP A 79 -18.45 12.11 -10.74
CA ASP A 79 -17.50 11.02 -10.55
C ASP A 79 -16.45 10.96 -11.67
N PRO A 80 -15.18 11.27 -11.42
CA PRO A 80 -14.14 11.17 -12.43
C PRO A 80 -13.59 9.75 -12.61
N THR A 81 -13.98 8.81 -11.74
CA THR A 81 -13.34 7.49 -11.64
C THR A 81 -13.96 6.46 -12.57
N ARG A 82 -15.25 6.59 -12.82
CA ARG A 82 -16.09 5.64 -13.57
C ARG A 82 -16.17 4.25 -12.91
N GLU A 83 -15.82 4.15 -11.63
CA GLU A 83 -15.90 2.92 -10.86
C GLU A 83 -17.36 2.62 -10.44
N PRO A 84 -17.70 1.36 -10.18
CA PRO A 84 -19.01 0.99 -9.65
C PRO A 84 -19.34 1.69 -8.33
N ALA A 85 -20.63 1.87 -8.06
CA ALA A 85 -21.12 2.42 -6.79
C ALA A 85 -20.52 1.68 -5.59
N GLY A 86 -20.14 2.43 -4.56
CA GLY A 86 -19.52 1.91 -3.36
C GLY A 86 -18.01 1.65 -3.45
N THR A 87 -17.39 1.87 -4.63
CA THR A 87 -15.93 1.77 -4.77
C THR A 87 -15.23 2.99 -4.21
N VAL A 88 -14.16 2.78 -3.45
CA VAL A 88 -13.23 3.82 -3.00
C VAL A 88 -12.07 3.91 -3.99
N THR A 89 -11.87 5.05 -4.62
CA THR A 89 -10.73 5.30 -5.53
C THR A 89 -9.78 6.30 -4.92
N ILE A 90 -8.51 5.94 -4.79
CA ILE A 90 -7.44 6.78 -4.26
C ILE A 90 -6.56 7.23 -5.41
N ASN A 91 -6.64 8.51 -5.78
CA ASN A 91 -5.73 9.13 -6.73
C ASN A 91 -4.60 9.81 -5.97
N THR A 92 -3.46 9.12 -5.90
CA THR A 92 -2.30 9.60 -5.14
C THR A 92 -1.65 10.83 -5.77
N HIS A 93 -1.72 10.98 -7.09
CA HIS A 93 -1.19 12.14 -7.82
C HIS A 93 -2.01 13.41 -7.54
N GLU A 94 -3.33 13.31 -7.60
CA GLU A 94 -4.24 14.42 -7.31
C GLU A 94 -4.40 14.67 -5.82
N ARG A 95 -3.98 13.72 -4.96
CA ARG A 95 -4.19 13.73 -3.52
C ARG A 95 -5.67 13.84 -3.17
N LYS A 96 -6.45 12.99 -3.84
CA LYS A 96 -7.91 12.89 -3.69
C LYS A 96 -8.31 11.45 -3.47
N LEU A 97 -9.32 11.27 -2.64
CA LEU A 97 -10.04 10.02 -2.49
C LEU A 97 -11.48 10.27 -2.94
N TYR A 98 -12.02 9.33 -3.70
CA TYR A 98 -13.40 9.37 -4.21
C TYR A 98 -14.15 8.14 -3.72
N LEU A 99 -15.38 8.33 -3.25
CA LEU A 99 -16.35 7.27 -3.03
C LEU A 99 -17.43 7.40 -4.10
N SER A 100 -17.48 6.45 -5.05
CA SER A 100 -18.46 6.45 -6.16
C SER A 100 -19.87 6.18 -5.64
N LEU A 101 -20.85 6.99 -6.04
CA LEU A 101 -22.25 6.88 -5.60
C LEU A 101 -23.13 6.11 -6.60
N GLY A 102 -22.66 5.89 -7.83
CA GLY A 102 -23.31 5.07 -8.87
C GLY A 102 -24.27 5.83 -9.80
N ASP A 103 -24.58 7.09 -9.54
CA ASP A 103 -25.43 7.95 -10.36
C ASP A 103 -24.63 9.00 -11.13
N GLY A 104 -23.35 8.72 -11.39
CA GLY A 104 -22.40 9.65 -11.99
C GLY A 104 -21.83 10.67 -11.00
N ARG A 105 -22.10 10.52 -9.70
CA ARG A 105 -21.59 11.36 -8.63
C ARG A 105 -20.64 10.58 -7.72
N ALA A 106 -19.76 11.31 -7.05
CA ALA A 106 -18.87 10.78 -6.03
C ALA A 106 -18.74 11.76 -4.87
N ILE A 107 -18.41 11.24 -3.69
CA ILE A 107 -17.92 12.07 -2.59
C ILE A 107 -16.41 12.13 -2.70
N GLN A 108 -15.90 13.34 -2.84
CA GLN A 108 -14.46 13.62 -2.87
C GLN A 108 -13.96 14.07 -1.52
N TYR A 109 -12.79 13.54 -1.11
CA TYR A 109 -12.05 13.95 0.07
C TYR A 109 -10.62 14.34 -0.32
N GLY A 110 -10.05 15.34 0.34
CA GLY A 110 -8.61 15.64 0.28
C GLY A 110 -7.83 14.65 1.13
N ILE A 111 -6.68 14.19 0.63
CA ILE A 111 -5.85 13.24 1.35
C ILE A 111 -4.39 13.68 1.42
N GLY A 112 -3.68 13.24 2.46
CA GLY A 112 -2.23 13.18 2.50
C GLY A 112 -1.77 11.80 2.03
N VAL A 113 -0.63 11.74 1.32
CA VAL A 113 -0.14 10.49 0.73
C VAL A 113 1.32 10.22 1.13
N GLY A 114 1.80 9.02 0.83
CA GLY A 114 3.20 8.64 0.99
C GLY A 114 4.14 9.52 0.17
N ARG A 115 5.36 9.73 0.70
CA ARG A 115 6.46 10.33 -0.05
C ARG A 115 6.79 9.46 -1.26
N GLN A 116 7.46 10.03 -2.25
CA GLN A 116 7.93 9.29 -3.42
C GLN A 116 8.73 8.05 -2.98
N GLY A 117 8.44 6.90 -3.58
CA GLY A 117 9.01 5.59 -3.21
C GLY A 117 8.21 4.82 -2.14
N PHE A 118 7.19 5.42 -1.53
CA PHE A 118 6.27 4.77 -0.58
C PHE A 118 4.84 4.68 -1.12
N SER A 119 4.66 4.77 -2.43
CA SER A 119 3.36 4.63 -3.08
C SER A 119 3.13 3.20 -3.53
N TRP A 120 1.95 2.68 -3.25
CA TRP A 120 1.46 1.43 -3.79
C TRP A 120 0.33 1.74 -4.79
N LYS A 121 0.22 0.94 -5.85
CA LYS A 121 -0.86 1.00 -6.84
C LYS A 121 -1.47 -0.37 -7.03
N GLY A 122 -2.77 -0.40 -7.29
CA GLY A 122 -3.47 -1.66 -7.51
C GLY A 122 -4.85 -1.69 -6.88
N THR A 123 -5.39 -2.88 -6.69
CA THR A 123 -6.69 -3.11 -6.09
C THR A 123 -6.56 -3.79 -4.74
N ALA A 124 -7.43 -3.40 -3.83
CA ALA A 124 -7.55 -3.97 -2.49
C ALA A 124 -9.03 -3.97 -2.06
N GLU A 125 -9.28 -4.41 -0.86
CA GLU A 125 -10.56 -4.27 -0.18
C GLU A 125 -10.35 -3.80 1.26
N ILE A 126 -11.37 -3.21 1.87
CA ILE A 126 -11.37 -2.89 3.29
C ILE A 126 -11.56 -4.19 4.07
N GLY A 127 -10.50 -4.79 4.59
CA GLY A 127 -10.56 -6.03 5.35
C GLY A 127 -10.88 -5.84 6.83
N ARG A 128 -10.46 -4.69 7.40
CA ARG A 128 -10.66 -4.34 8.81
C ARG A 128 -10.98 -2.87 8.97
N LYS A 129 -11.75 -2.54 10.01
CA LYS A 129 -12.11 -1.17 10.41
C LYS A 129 -11.85 -1.00 11.90
N ALA A 130 -11.31 0.14 12.31
CA ALA A 130 -11.06 0.44 13.73
C ALA A 130 -11.48 1.86 14.10
N PHE A 131 -11.94 2.01 15.34
CA PHE A 131 -12.18 3.30 16.00
C PHE A 131 -10.96 3.63 16.85
N TRP A 132 -10.46 4.85 16.79
CA TRP A 132 -9.35 5.34 17.61
C TRP A 132 -8.25 4.28 17.80
N PRO A 133 -7.64 3.77 16.70
CA PRO A 133 -6.70 2.67 16.79
C PRO A 133 -5.45 3.06 17.56
N GLY A 134 -4.88 2.13 18.30
CA GLY A 134 -3.52 2.28 18.81
C GLY A 134 -2.51 2.33 17.66
N TRP A 135 -1.38 2.98 17.89
CA TRP A 135 -0.32 3.12 16.93
C TRP A 135 1.01 2.60 17.46
N THR A 136 1.63 1.71 16.72
CA THR A 136 2.99 1.23 16.95
C THR A 136 3.85 1.67 15.78
N PRO A 137 4.86 2.52 15.99
CA PRO A 137 5.77 2.94 14.93
C PRO A 137 6.46 1.75 14.28
N PRO A 138 6.60 1.71 12.94
CA PRO A 138 7.45 0.72 12.29
C PRO A 138 8.90 0.81 12.78
N PRO A 139 9.64 -0.32 12.86
CA PRO A 139 11.03 -0.34 13.34
C PRO A 139 11.95 0.66 12.63
N GLU A 140 11.77 0.85 11.32
CA GLU A 140 12.55 1.79 10.53
C GLU A 140 12.24 3.26 10.90
N MET A 141 11.06 3.52 11.42
CA MET A 141 10.68 4.86 11.91
C MET A 141 11.34 5.11 13.26
N LEU A 142 11.32 4.14 14.17
CA LEU A 142 12.04 4.22 15.46
C LEU A 142 13.55 4.39 15.25
N ALA A 143 14.13 3.70 14.27
CA ALA A 143 15.56 3.86 13.93
C ALA A 143 15.91 5.28 13.45
N ARG A 144 14.99 5.93 12.70
CA ARG A 144 15.17 7.31 12.23
C ARG A 144 14.86 8.37 13.29
N GLN A 145 13.99 8.04 14.24
CA GLN A 145 13.49 8.95 15.28
C GLN A 145 13.45 8.20 16.63
N PRO A 146 14.62 8.04 17.30
CA PRO A 146 14.72 7.25 18.54
C PRO A 146 13.90 7.79 19.71
N GLY A 147 13.40 9.04 19.62
CA GLY A 147 12.56 9.66 20.66
C GLY A 147 11.07 9.37 20.52
N LEU A 148 10.64 8.61 19.49
CA LEU A 148 9.24 8.22 19.36
C LEU A 148 8.87 7.19 20.43
N PRO A 149 7.62 7.23 20.96
CA PRO A 149 7.12 6.19 21.84
C PRO A 149 7.05 4.85 21.08
N VAL A 150 7.28 3.76 21.77
CA VAL A 150 7.17 2.41 21.19
C VAL A 150 5.73 2.03 20.89
N HIS A 151 4.78 2.69 21.55
CA HIS A 151 3.34 2.55 21.34
C HIS A 151 2.60 3.80 21.80
N LEU A 152 1.50 4.16 21.11
CA LEU A 152 0.51 5.15 21.53
C LEU A 152 -0.88 4.54 21.50
N ASP A 153 -1.60 4.67 22.59
CA ASP A 153 -3.02 4.34 22.63
C ASP A 153 -3.84 5.24 21.69
N GLY A 154 -5.06 4.81 21.37
CA GLY A 154 -5.99 5.62 20.57
C GLY A 154 -6.35 6.92 21.29
N GLY A 155 -6.39 8.03 20.53
CA GLY A 155 -6.69 9.36 21.07
C GLY A 155 -6.32 10.48 20.12
N MET A 156 -6.59 11.73 20.54
CA MET A 156 -6.38 12.94 19.71
C MET A 156 -4.92 13.17 19.33
N GLU A 157 -3.97 12.70 20.13
CA GLU A 157 -2.53 12.82 19.88
C GLU A 157 -1.97 11.68 19.01
N ASN A 158 -2.80 10.66 18.74
CA ASN A 158 -2.37 9.51 17.94
C ASN A 158 -2.33 9.85 16.44
N PRO A 159 -1.25 9.57 15.73
CA PRO A 159 -1.11 9.90 14.31
C PRO A 159 -2.08 9.18 13.37
N LEU A 160 -2.76 8.10 13.84
CA LEU A 160 -3.81 7.42 13.07
C LEU A 160 -5.18 8.11 13.20
N GLY A 161 -5.33 9.04 14.12
CA GLY A 161 -6.56 9.81 14.29
C GLY A 161 -7.78 8.96 14.67
N ALA A 162 -8.96 9.49 14.33
CA ALA A 162 -10.25 8.99 14.82
C ALA A 162 -10.64 7.59 14.28
N ARG A 163 -10.20 7.22 13.08
CA ARG A 163 -10.58 5.97 12.39
C ARG A 163 -9.43 5.43 11.55
N ALA A 164 -9.40 4.10 11.39
CA ALA A 164 -8.56 3.46 10.39
C ALA A 164 -9.32 2.38 9.59
N LEU A 165 -9.05 2.35 8.30
CA LEU A 165 -9.52 1.36 7.33
C LEU A 165 -8.30 0.62 6.80
N TYR A 166 -8.19 -0.67 7.07
CA TYR A 166 -7.04 -1.51 6.74
C TYR A 166 -7.28 -2.18 5.40
N LEU A 167 -6.32 -2.05 4.48
CA LEU A 167 -6.45 -2.53 3.10
C LEU A 167 -5.84 -3.92 2.96
N PHE A 168 -6.62 -4.84 2.37
CA PHE A 168 -6.25 -6.23 2.17
C PHE A 168 -6.30 -6.60 0.69
N GLN A 169 -5.45 -7.55 0.29
CA GLN A 169 -5.53 -8.28 -0.97
C GLN A 169 -5.84 -9.74 -0.66
N GLY A 170 -7.11 -10.10 -0.76
CA GLY A 170 -7.60 -11.37 -0.24
C GLY A 170 -7.33 -11.50 1.27
N LYS A 171 -6.55 -12.49 1.67
CA LYS A 171 -6.18 -12.71 3.09
C LYS A 171 -4.93 -11.94 3.54
N LYS A 172 -4.23 -11.28 2.62
CA LYS A 172 -2.97 -10.60 2.91
C LYS A 172 -3.23 -9.15 3.30
N ASP A 173 -2.81 -8.74 4.49
CA ASP A 173 -2.73 -7.34 4.88
C ASP A 173 -1.65 -6.65 4.02
N THR A 174 -2.02 -5.57 3.34
CA THR A 174 -1.11 -4.79 2.49
C THR A 174 -0.21 -3.87 3.29
N LEU A 175 -0.46 -3.72 4.59
CA LEU A 175 0.14 -2.73 5.48
C LEU A 175 -0.20 -1.26 5.10
N PHE A 176 -1.01 -1.06 4.07
CA PHE A 176 -1.56 0.27 3.75
C PHE A 176 -2.89 0.48 4.47
N ARG A 177 -3.09 1.72 4.91
CA ARG A 177 -4.24 2.15 5.69
C ARG A 177 -4.78 3.47 5.12
N ILE A 178 -6.10 3.64 5.22
CA ILE A 178 -6.75 4.95 5.15
C ILE A 178 -7.09 5.32 6.58
N HIS A 179 -6.61 6.45 7.09
CA HIS A 179 -6.77 6.81 8.50
C HIS A 179 -6.88 8.31 8.71
N GLY A 180 -7.33 8.71 9.88
CA GLY A 180 -7.34 10.10 10.31
C GLY A 180 -5.95 10.69 10.53
N THR A 181 -5.86 11.83 11.20
CA THR A 181 -4.57 12.43 11.51
C THR A 181 -4.66 13.47 12.63
N ASN A 182 -3.68 13.48 13.52
CA ASN A 182 -3.43 14.60 14.44
C ASN A 182 -2.67 15.75 13.77
N GLU A 183 -2.28 15.61 12.47
CA GLU A 183 -1.58 16.63 11.68
C GLU A 183 -2.42 17.09 10.49
N PRO A 184 -3.48 17.91 10.69
CA PRO A 184 -4.40 18.33 9.62
C PRO A 184 -3.69 19.06 8.46
N ASN A 185 -2.59 19.77 8.75
CA ASN A 185 -1.76 20.43 7.74
C ASN A 185 -1.00 19.47 6.80
N SER A 186 -1.04 18.16 7.06
CA SER A 186 -0.45 17.14 6.19
C SER A 186 -1.36 16.78 5.00
N ILE A 187 -2.64 17.15 5.05
CA ILE A 187 -3.59 16.92 3.96
C ILE A 187 -3.22 17.76 2.74
N GLY A 188 -3.28 17.15 1.56
CA GLY A 188 -2.81 17.74 0.31
C GLY A 188 -1.30 17.61 0.08
N LYS A 189 -0.55 16.98 0.99
CA LYS A 189 0.90 16.81 0.90
C LYS A 189 1.33 15.34 0.75
N ALA A 190 2.56 15.11 0.28
CA ALA A 190 3.19 13.80 0.18
C ALA A 190 4.25 13.68 1.31
N VAL A 191 3.81 13.31 2.51
CA VAL A 191 4.65 13.33 3.73
C VAL A 191 4.62 12.04 4.54
N SER A 192 3.66 11.13 4.28
CA SER A 192 3.51 9.88 5.04
C SER A 192 4.52 8.81 4.62
N SER A 193 4.58 7.73 5.37
CA SER A 193 5.38 6.53 5.04
C SER A 193 4.60 5.50 4.19
N GLY A 194 3.56 5.95 3.45
CA GLY A 194 2.78 5.11 2.53
C GLY A 194 1.28 5.18 2.78
N CYS A 195 0.84 5.28 4.03
CA CYS A 195 -0.58 5.34 4.38
C CYS A 195 -1.26 6.62 3.87
N ILE A 196 -2.58 6.52 3.70
CA ILE A 196 -3.44 7.58 3.20
C ILE A 196 -4.04 8.30 4.40
N ARG A 197 -3.66 9.56 4.59
CA ARG A 197 -4.15 10.43 5.67
C ARG A 197 -5.40 11.19 5.24
N MET A 198 -6.37 11.30 6.11
CA MET A 198 -7.56 12.13 5.95
C MET A 198 -7.74 13.05 7.16
N MET A 199 -8.51 14.13 7.03
CA MET A 199 -9.04 14.83 8.20
C MET A 199 -9.85 13.85 9.04
N ASP A 200 -9.86 14.00 10.37
CA ASP A 200 -10.63 13.13 11.24
C ASP A 200 -12.13 13.17 10.91
N ALA A 201 -12.69 14.34 10.67
CA ALA A 201 -14.08 14.48 10.22
C ALA A 201 -14.37 13.73 8.93
N ASP A 202 -13.41 13.74 7.97
CA ASP A 202 -13.56 13.09 6.67
C ASP A 202 -13.45 11.56 6.79
N VAL A 203 -12.52 11.05 7.57
CA VAL A 203 -12.40 9.60 7.77
C VAL A 203 -13.55 9.03 8.58
N MET A 204 -14.11 9.79 9.52
CA MET A 204 -15.34 9.41 10.26
C MET A 204 -16.52 9.29 9.31
N ASP A 205 -16.69 10.25 8.39
CA ASP A 205 -17.74 10.21 7.36
C ASP A 205 -17.55 9.02 6.41
N LEU A 206 -16.35 8.84 5.86
CA LEU A 206 -16.03 7.70 4.99
C LEU A 206 -16.26 6.36 5.71
N TYR A 207 -15.80 6.26 6.96
CA TYR A 207 -15.96 5.08 7.79
C TYR A 207 -17.44 4.67 7.95
N GLY A 208 -18.35 5.63 8.12
CA GLY A 208 -19.80 5.37 8.22
C GLY A 208 -20.42 4.89 6.90
N ARG A 209 -19.80 5.21 5.75
CA ARG A 209 -20.34 4.91 4.40
C ARG A 209 -19.87 3.58 3.84
N VAL A 210 -18.72 3.06 4.27
CA VAL A 210 -18.09 1.87 3.72
C VAL A 210 -18.14 0.68 4.69
N ALA A 211 -18.17 -0.54 4.15
CA ALA A 211 -18.18 -1.79 4.90
C ALA A 211 -16.88 -2.57 4.71
N LYS A 212 -16.68 -3.65 5.48
CA LYS A 212 -15.69 -4.68 5.11
C LYS A 212 -16.07 -5.27 3.76
N GLY A 213 -15.07 -5.57 2.93
CA GLY A 213 -15.27 -6.01 1.55
C GLY A 213 -15.45 -4.86 0.54
N THR A 214 -15.56 -3.60 0.99
CA THR A 214 -15.60 -2.46 0.06
C THR A 214 -14.37 -2.44 -0.84
N PRO A 215 -14.55 -2.44 -2.19
CA PRO A 215 -13.43 -2.36 -3.14
C PRO A 215 -12.67 -1.05 -3.01
N VAL A 216 -11.34 -1.13 -3.13
CA VAL A 216 -10.44 0.02 -3.12
C VAL A 216 -9.51 -0.05 -4.32
N VAL A 217 -9.47 1.00 -5.14
CA VAL A 217 -8.58 1.16 -6.29
C VAL A 217 -7.58 2.26 -5.97
N VAL A 218 -6.28 1.99 -6.13
CA VAL A 218 -5.19 2.96 -5.90
C VAL A 218 -4.46 3.23 -7.22
N LEU A 219 -4.48 4.49 -7.66
CA LEU A 219 -3.95 4.98 -8.95
C LEU A 219 -2.58 5.65 -8.80
#